data_40b32c953c8fb766c654050aa230300a
#
_entry.id   40b32c953c8fb766c654050aa230300a
#
_cell.length_a   1.000
_cell.length_b   1.000
_cell.length_c   1.000
_cell.angle_alpha   90.00
_cell.angle_beta   90.00
_cell.angle_gamma   90.00
#
_symmetry.space_group_name_H-M   'P 1'
#
loop_
_entity.id
_entity.type
_entity.pdbx_description
1 polymer ?
#
loop_
_entity_poly.entity_id
_entity_poly.type
_entity_poly.pdbx_seq_one_letter_code
_entity_poly.pdbx_strand_id
1 'polypeptide(L)'
;YWKAVGSSKLDAMTRSLEAEDVDGVIVFVRTKTLTVELAEKLEARGHRASPINGDMSQQLRERTIEHLKSNKIDIVVATDVAARGIDVARVSHVINYDIPYDTEAYVHRIGRTGRAGRAGNAILFVAPRERNMLRSIEKATRQTITPMDLPSREQVKERRIDQFKASIDKALEQSDLSIYSDLVEEVVTEREVAPDKAANA
;
A
#
# COMPACT_ATOMS: atom_id res chain seq x y z
N TYR A 1 7.76 -6.97 12.25
CA TYR A 1 7.11 -8.05 11.47
C TYR A 1 5.75 -8.40 12.05
N TRP A 2 4.85 -8.84 11.20
CA TRP A 2 3.56 -9.35 11.62
C TRP A 2 3.53 -10.89 11.61
N LYS A 3 2.99 -11.48 12.70
CA LYS A 3 2.86 -12.94 12.81
C LYS A 3 1.62 -13.39 12.05
N ALA A 4 1.81 -14.07 10.92
CA ALA A 4 0.72 -14.56 10.08
C ALA A 4 0.07 -15.83 10.70
N VAL A 5 -0.76 -15.65 11.72
CA VAL A 5 -1.49 -16.73 12.42
C VAL A 5 -2.98 -16.44 12.37
N GLY A 6 -3.75 -17.33 11.75
CA GLY A 6 -5.22 -17.37 11.87
C GLY A 6 -6.02 -16.29 11.13
N SER A 7 -5.41 -15.23 10.63
CA SER A 7 -6.07 -14.18 9.85
C SER A 7 -5.51 -14.10 8.42
N SER A 8 -6.32 -13.59 7.52
CA SER A 8 -5.91 -13.38 6.13
C SER A 8 -4.75 -12.38 6.07
N LYS A 9 -3.63 -12.74 5.44
CA LYS A 9 -2.51 -11.81 5.17
C LYS A 9 -3.00 -10.55 4.43
N LEU A 10 -3.98 -10.71 3.55
CA LEU A 10 -4.56 -9.61 2.79
C LEU A 10 -5.27 -8.61 3.71
N ASP A 11 -6.11 -9.09 4.65
CA ASP A 11 -6.80 -8.21 5.60
C ASP A 11 -5.82 -7.50 6.53
N ALA A 12 -4.79 -8.21 6.97
CA ALA A 12 -3.71 -7.62 7.76
C ALA A 12 -3.00 -6.50 7.00
N MET A 13 -2.65 -6.75 5.74
CA MET A 13 -1.96 -5.80 4.88
C MET A 13 -2.82 -4.55 4.62
N THR A 14 -4.08 -4.73 4.21
CA THR A 14 -4.96 -3.58 3.93
C THR A 14 -5.21 -2.74 5.17
N ARG A 15 -5.41 -3.35 6.34
CA ARG A 15 -5.55 -2.61 7.61
C ARG A 15 -4.28 -1.82 7.97
N SER A 16 -3.09 -2.40 7.75
CA SER A 16 -1.83 -1.68 7.98
C SER A 16 -1.69 -0.49 7.03
N LEU A 17 -2.00 -0.69 5.73
CA LEU A 17 -1.94 0.38 4.74
C LEU A 17 -2.93 1.52 5.02
N GLU A 18 -4.11 1.20 5.53
CA GLU A 18 -5.12 2.21 5.88
C GLU A 18 -4.80 2.99 7.16
N ALA A 19 -4.03 2.40 8.07
CA ALA A 19 -3.67 3.03 9.35
C ALA A 19 -2.40 3.90 9.27
N GLU A 20 -1.56 3.68 8.27
CA GLU A 20 -0.30 4.39 8.09
C GLU A 20 -0.40 5.49 7.03
N ASP A 21 0.57 6.41 7.05
CA ASP A 21 0.67 7.44 6.02
C ASP A 21 1.51 6.89 4.85
N VAL A 22 0.81 6.34 3.87
CA VAL A 22 1.41 5.60 2.78
C VAL A 22 1.43 6.43 1.51
N ASP A 23 2.63 6.66 0.94
CA ASP A 23 2.77 7.33 -0.37
C ASP A 23 2.79 6.28 -1.49
N GLY A 24 3.86 5.48 -1.60
CA GLY A 24 3.95 4.38 -2.57
C GLY A 24 4.37 3.07 -1.90
N VAL A 25 3.91 1.94 -2.43
CA VAL A 25 4.14 0.61 -1.86
C VAL A 25 4.66 -0.36 -2.90
N ILE A 26 5.66 -1.15 -2.53
CA ILE A 26 6.02 -2.36 -3.27
C ILE A 26 5.72 -3.57 -2.39
N VAL A 27 4.86 -4.46 -2.89
CA VAL A 27 4.50 -5.72 -2.23
C VAL A 27 5.23 -6.86 -2.91
N PHE A 28 6.07 -7.56 -2.17
CA PHE A 28 6.82 -8.71 -2.67
C PHE A 28 6.08 -10.01 -2.43
N VAL A 29 5.85 -10.75 -3.51
CA VAL A 29 5.25 -12.09 -3.51
C VAL A 29 6.17 -13.09 -4.22
N ARG A 30 5.96 -14.38 -3.94
CA ARG A 30 6.83 -15.45 -4.42
C ARG A 30 6.59 -15.84 -5.87
N THR A 31 5.35 -15.78 -6.34
CA THR A 31 4.96 -16.31 -7.67
C THR A 31 4.36 -15.23 -8.56
N LYS A 32 4.53 -15.42 -9.89
CA LYS A 32 3.95 -14.53 -10.89
C LYS A 32 2.42 -14.50 -10.80
N THR A 33 1.79 -15.65 -10.64
CA THR A 33 0.33 -15.78 -10.49
C THR A 33 -0.17 -14.95 -9.30
N LEU A 34 0.52 -15.04 -8.15
CA LEU A 34 0.12 -14.27 -6.98
C LEU A 34 0.28 -12.75 -7.18
N THR A 35 1.16 -12.28 -8.07
CA THR A 35 1.24 -10.84 -8.38
C THR A 35 -0.08 -10.33 -8.94
N VAL A 36 -0.69 -11.08 -9.86
CA VAL A 36 -1.96 -10.72 -10.50
C VAL A 36 -3.11 -10.86 -9.52
N GLU A 37 -3.26 -12.04 -8.90
CA GLU A 37 -4.34 -12.29 -7.94
C GLU A 37 -4.37 -11.29 -6.78
N LEU A 38 -3.21 -10.92 -6.24
CA LEU A 38 -3.14 -10.00 -5.13
C LEU A 38 -3.44 -8.56 -5.56
N ALA A 39 -2.97 -8.15 -6.75
CA ALA A 39 -3.30 -6.84 -7.31
C ALA A 39 -4.81 -6.70 -7.55
N GLU A 40 -5.45 -7.68 -8.17
CA GLU A 40 -6.90 -7.71 -8.38
C GLU A 40 -7.70 -7.64 -7.06
N LYS A 41 -7.25 -8.39 -6.03
CA LYS A 41 -7.88 -8.35 -4.71
C LYS A 41 -7.72 -7.00 -4.00
N LEU A 42 -6.62 -6.30 -4.26
CA LEU A 42 -6.39 -4.95 -3.75
C LEU A 42 -7.26 -3.93 -4.48
N GLU A 43 -7.35 -4.03 -5.82
CA GLU A 43 -8.23 -3.18 -6.62
C GLU A 43 -9.70 -3.33 -6.21
N ALA A 44 -10.16 -4.58 -5.99
CA ALA A 44 -11.51 -4.86 -5.49
C ALA A 44 -11.81 -4.26 -4.10
N ARG A 45 -10.76 -3.86 -3.36
CA ARG A 45 -10.85 -3.16 -2.06
C ARG A 45 -10.64 -1.65 -2.16
N GLY A 46 -10.59 -1.12 -3.38
CA GLY A 46 -10.44 0.31 -3.63
C GLY A 46 -9.00 0.82 -3.65
N HIS A 47 -7.99 -0.05 -3.60
CA HIS A 47 -6.59 0.35 -3.73
C HIS A 47 -6.19 0.42 -5.20
N ARG A 48 -5.43 1.43 -5.60
CA ARG A 48 -4.86 1.56 -6.94
C ARG A 48 -3.60 0.69 -7.04
N ALA A 49 -3.78 -0.60 -7.39
CA ALA A 49 -2.72 -1.60 -7.43
C ALA A 49 -2.46 -2.10 -8.85
N SER A 50 -1.23 -2.51 -9.15
CA SER A 50 -0.89 -3.18 -10.41
C SER A 50 0.19 -4.24 -10.20
N PRO A 51 0.14 -5.35 -10.96
CA PRO A 51 1.17 -6.37 -10.89
C PRO A 51 2.41 -5.98 -11.69
N ILE A 52 3.59 -6.48 -11.30
CA ILE A 52 4.80 -6.54 -12.12
C ILE A 52 5.42 -7.93 -12.00
N ASN A 53 5.48 -8.65 -13.12
CA ASN A 53 6.10 -9.98 -13.19
C ASN A 53 6.84 -10.20 -14.51
N GLY A 54 7.53 -11.32 -14.61
CA GLY A 54 8.41 -11.62 -15.75
C GLY A 54 7.68 -11.95 -17.07
N ASP A 55 6.35 -12.10 -17.05
CA ASP A 55 5.56 -12.39 -18.27
C ASP A 55 5.07 -11.11 -18.96
N MET A 56 5.27 -9.95 -18.30
CA MET A 56 4.93 -8.65 -18.86
C MET A 56 5.96 -8.20 -19.90
N SER A 57 5.50 -7.54 -20.96
CA SER A 57 6.40 -6.84 -21.88
C SER A 57 7.16 -5.73 -21.16
N GLN A 58 8.36 -5.41 -21.66
CA GLN A 58 9.17 -4.33 -21.09
C GLN A 58 8.42 -2.99 -21.10
N GLN A 59 7.68 -2.71 -22.18
CA GLN A 59 6.88 -1.48 -22.30
C GLN A 59 5.78 -1.39 -21.22
N LEU A 60 5.06 -2.50 -20.96
CA LEU A 60 4.03 -2.52 -19.93
C LEU A 60 4.63 -2.35 -18.53
N ARG A 61 5.78 -2.97 -18.27
CA ARG A 61 6.51 -2.82 -17.02
C ARG A 61 6.95 -1.37 -16.80
N GLU A 62 7.54 -0.73 -17.80
CA GLU A 62 7.96 0.68 -17.73
C GLU A 62 6.76 1.61 -17.49
N ARG A 63 5.64 1.37 -18.18
CA ARG A 63 4.39 2.11 -17.97
C ARG A 63 3.87 1.96 -16.54
N THR A 64 3.91 0.75 -15.97
CA THR A 64 3.47 0.52 -14.58
C THR A 64 4.37 1.26 -13.59
N ILE A 65 5.69 1.26 -13.81
CA ILE A 65 6.64 2.01 -12.97
C ILE A 65 6.38 3.51 -13.09
N GLU A 66 6.10 4.03 -14.30
CA GLU A 66 5.79 5.44 -14.50
C GLU A 66 4.45 5.83 -13.84
N HIS A 67 3.45 4.94 -13.85
CA HIS A 67 2.22 5.14 -13.10
C HIS A 67 2.47 5.21 -11.58
N LEU A 68 3.38 4.38 -11.05
CA LEU A 68 3.78 4.47 -9.64
C LEU A 68 4.48 5.79 -9.35
N LYS A 69 5.39 6.26 -10.21
CA LYS A 69 6.08 7.55 -10.05
C LYS A 69 5.12 8.74 -10.08
N SER A 70 4.17 8.73 -11.02
CA SER A 70 3.22 9.82 -11.25
C SER A 70 1.96 9.77 -10.37
N ASN A 71 1.93 8.92 -9.36
CA ASN A 71 0.79 8.77 -8.43
C ASN A 71 -0.52 8.31 -9.10
N LYS A 72 -0.45 7.66 -10.25
CA LYS A 72 -1.62 7.02 -10.88
C LYS A 72 -1.97 5.70 -10.23
N ILE A 73 -0.98 4.99 -9.70
CA ILE A 73 -1.14 3.83 -8.83
C ILE A 73 -0.33 4.01 -7.56
N ASP A 74 -0.76 3.37 -6.47
CA ASP A 74 -0.09 3.46 -5.17
C ASP A 74 0.68 2.19 -4.84
N ILE A 75 0.22 1.05 -5.33
CA ILE A 75 0.74 -0.26 -4.97
C ILE A 75 1.22 -1.01 -6.21
N VAL A 76 2.43 -1.50 -6.15
CA VAL A 76 2.97 -2.47 -7.10
C VAL A 76 3.15 -3.80 -6.40
N VAL A 77 2.56 -4.87 -6.95
CA VAL A 77 2.77 -6.25 -6.49
C VAL A 77 3.76 -6.93 -7.41
N ALA A 78 4.92 -7.34 -6.91
CA ALA A 78 6.02 -7.81 -7.73
C ALA A 78 6.71 -9.07 -7.20
N THR A 79 7.32 -9.83 -8.11
CA THR A 79 8.33 -10.84 -7.75
C THR A 79 9.72 -10.20 -7.62
N ASP A 80 10.66 -10.86 -6.93
CA ASP A 80 12.02 -10.36 -6.77
C ASP A 80 12.71 -10.01 -8.10
N VAL A 81 12.59 -10.89 -9.09
CA VAL A 81 13.20 -10.70 -10.41
C VAL A 81 12.61 -9.48 -11.12
N ALA A 82 11.31 -9.36 -11.07
CA ALA A 82 10.59 -8.28 -11.75
C ALA A 82 10.75 -6.92 -11.05
N ALA A 83 11.00 -6.89 -9.75
CA ALA A 83 11.23 -5.67 -8.98
C ALA A 83 12.66 -5.11 -9.12
N ARG A 84 13.59 -5.86 -9.76
CA ARG A 84 14.96 -5.35 -10.00
C ARG A 84 14.92 -4.07 -10.83
N GLY A 85 15.69 -3.08 -10.39
CA GLY A 85 15.78 -1.80 -11.09
C GLY A 85 14.58 -0.87 -10.90
N ILE A 86 13.58 -1.21 -10.10
CA ILE A 86 12.57 -0.24 -9.68
C ILE A 86 13.25 0.79 -8.78
N ASP A 87 13.30 2.03 -9.27
CA ASP A 87 13.83 3.19 -8.56
C ASP A 87 12.77 4.31 -8.58
N VAL A 88 12.00 4.36 -7.49
CA VAL A 88 10.88 5.29 -7.35
C VAL A 88 10.98 5.94 -5.98
N ALA A 89 11.33 7.23 -5.94
CA ALA A 89 11.61 7.93 -4.69
C ALA A 89 10.42 8.04 -3.73
N ARG A 90 9.19 8.00 -4.26
CA ARG A 90 7.97 8.06 -3.44
C ARG A 90 7.63 6.76 -2.72
N VAL A 91 8.34 5.66 -2.96
CA VAL A 91 8.07 4.39 -2.26
C VAL A 91 8.40 4.55 -0.78
N SER A 92 7.37 4.70 0.02
CA SER A 92 7.44 4.83 1.47
C SER A 92 7.47 3.47 2.19
N HIS A 93 6.84 2.44 1.57
CA HIS A 93 6.68 1.14 2.19
C HIS A 93 7.11 -0.01 1.28
N VAL A 94 7.78 -0.98 1.88
CA VAL A 94 8.04 -2.30 1.29
C VAL A 94 7.36 -3.36 2.13
N ILE A 95 6.50 -4.15 1.51
CA ILE A 95 5.80 -5.25 2.18
C ILE A 95 6.30 -6.58 1.65
N ASN A 96 6.94 -7.36 2.51
CA ASN A 96 7.27 -8.73 2.23
C ASN A 96 6.05 -9.61 2.56
N TYR A 97 5.10 -9.70 1.62
CA TYR A 97 3.90 -10.52 1.76
C TYR A 97 4.25 -12.01 1.87
N ASP A 98 5.26 -12.43 1.10
CA ASP A 98 5.94 -13.70 1.28
C ASP A 98 7.37 -13.46 1.76
N ILE A 99 7.79 -14.21 2.76
CA ILE A 99 9.16 -14.17 3.28
C ILE A 99 10.15 -14.45 2.14
N PRO A 100 11.25 -13.69 2.03
CA PRO A 100 12.28 -13.94 1.01
C PRO A 100 12.95 -15.31 1.19
N TYR A 101 13.55 -15.81 0.14
CA TYR A 101 14.26 -17.10 0.17
C TYR A 101 15.56 -17.05 0.98
N ASP A 102 16.22 -15.91 0.99
CA ASP A 102 17.47 -15.67 1.69
C ASP A 102 17.56 -14.25 2.22
N THR A 103 18.63 -13.97 2.94
CA THR A 103 18.86 -12.69 3.60
C THR A 103 19.27 -11.58 2.63
N GLU A 104 19.93 -11.92 1.53
CA GLU A 104 20.33 -10.97 0.48
C GLU A 104 19.09 -10.45 -0.25
N ALA A 105 18.16 -11.33 -0.62
CA ALA A 105 16.89 -10.95 -1.20
C ALA A 105 16.11 -10.00 -0.28
N TYR A 106 16.12 -10.23 1.05
CA TYR A 106 15.51 -9.30 2.01
C TYR A 106 16.10 -7.90 1.90
N VAL A 107 17.43 -7.79 1.93
CA VAL A 107 18.13 -6.49 1.84
C VAL A 107 17.82 -5.79 0.52
N HIS A 108 17.82 -6.52 -0.59
CA HIS A 108 17.47 -5.99 -1.90
C HIS A 108 16.02 -5.49 -1.99
N ARG A 109 15.08 -6.18 -1.30
CA ARG A 109 13.68 -5.75 -1.24
C ARG A 109 13.52 -4.46 -0.45
N ILE A 110 14.04 -4.41 0.77
CA ILE A 110 13.89 -3.21 1.63
C ILE A 110 14.64 -2.00 1.05
N GLY A 111 15.70 -2.21 0.27
CA GLY A 111 16.39 -1.15 -0.46
C GLY A 111 15.57 -0.50 -1.58
N ARG A 112 14.28 -0.85 -1.74
CA ARG A 112 13.34 -0.16 -2.63
C ARG A 112 12.67 1.03 -1.96
N THR A 113 12.71 1.12 -0.62
CA THR A 113 12.24 2.28 0.16
C THR A 113 13.41 2.99 0.86
N GLY A 114 13.13 4.09 1.54
CA GLY A 114 14.17 4.86 2.26
C GLY A 114 15.17 5.56 1.34
N ARG A 115 14.76 5.95 0.12
CA ARG A 115 15.62 6.58 -0.87
C ARG A 115 15.56 8.10 -0.84
N ALA A 116 16.57 8.73 -1.39
CA ALA A 116 16.67 10.20 -1.48
C ALA A 116 16.55 10.91 -0.12
N GLY A 117 17.07 10.28 0.96
CA GLY A 117 17.03 10.86 2.32
C GLY A 117 15.68 10.76 3.03
N ARG A 118 14.70 10.09 2.43
CA ARG A 118 13.38 9.85 3.04
C ARG A 118 13.42 8.65 3.98
N ALA A 119 12.61 8.67 5.04
CA ALA A 119 12.37 7.49 5.85
C ALA A 119 11.63 6.41 5.04
N GLY A 120 11.93 5.13 5.30
CA GLY A 120 11.27 4.01 4.64
C GLY A 120 10.83 2.96 5.66
N ASN A 121 9.66 2.40 5.45
CA ASN A 121 9.09 1.34 6.29
C ASN A 121 9.16 -0.01 5.58
N ALA A 122 9.55 -1.05 6.31
CA ALA A 122 9.56 -2.42 5.81
C ALA A 122 8.72 -3.32 6.72
N ILE A 123 7.69 -3.92 6.15
CA ILE A 123 6.80 -4.86 6.85
C ILE A 123 7.09 -6.27 6.35
N LEU A 124 7.25 -7.22 7.26
CA LEU A 124 7.52 -8.62 6.96
C LEU A 124 6.41 -9.50 7.53
N PHE A 125 5.72 -10.25 6.67
CA PHE A 125 4.75 -11.26 7.10
C PHE A 125 5.46 -12.59 7.36
N VAL A 126 5.34 -13.11 8.57
CA VAL A 126 6.06 -14.29 9.02
C VAL A 126 5.09 -15.36 9.52
N ALA A 127 5.01 -16.49 8.82
CA ALA A 127 4.29 -17.65 9.30
C ALA A 127 5.10 -18.37 10.42
N PRO A 128 4.47 -19.14 11.31
CA PRO A 128 5.16 -19.85 12.38
C PRO A 128 6.35 -20.70 11.92
N ARG A 129 6.22 -21.34 10.76
CA ARG A 129 7.27 -22.16 10.13
C ARG A 129 8.46 -21.36 9.57
N GLU A 130 8.30 -20.05 9.42
CA GLU A 130 9.28 -19.15 8.80
C GLU A 130 10.16 -18.39 9.82
N ARG A 131 9.99 -18.70 11.12
CA ARG A 131 10.74 -18.05 12.21
C ARG A 131 12.26 -18.20 12.09
N ASN A 132 12.75 -19.30 11.52
CA ASN A 132 14.18 -19.49 11.32
C ASN A 132 14.73 -18.50 10.28
N MET A 133 13.99 -18.24 9.21
CA MET A 133 14.37 -17.23 8.23
C MET A 133 14.36 -15.83 8.84
N LEU A 134 13.36 -15.48 9.66
CA LEU A 134 13.33 -14.22 10.39
C LEU A 134 14.62 -14.03 11.22
N ARG A 135 15.01 -15.03 12.01
CA ARG A 135 16.25 -14.98 12.81
C ARG A 135 17.50 -14.85 11.93
N SER A 136 17.54 -15.52 10.77
CA SER A 136 18.64 -15.38 9.82
C SER A 136 18.73 -13.95 9.26
N ILE A 137 17.61 -13.33 8.95
CA ILE A 137 17.53 -11.94 8.50
C ILE A 137 18.05 -10.99 9.60
N GLU A 138 17.55 -11.12 10.83
CA GLU A 138 17.99 -10.30 11.97
C GLU A 138 19.50 -10.42 12.20
N LYS A 139 20.04 -11.65 12.15
CA LYS A 139 21.49 -11.90 12.30
C LYS A 139 22.30 -11.26 11.17
N ALA A 140 21.84 -11.39 9.90
CA ALA A 140 22.56 -10.87 8.76
C ALA A 140 22.53 -9.33 8.69
N THR A 141 21.41 -8.72 9.05
CA THR A 141 21.24 -7.27 9.07
C THR A 141 21.74 -6.63 10.35
N ARG A 142 22.04 -7.43 11.38
CA ARG A 142 22.37 -6.97 12.75
C ARG A 142 21.30 -6.03 13.35
N GLN A 143 20.06 -6.24 12.94
CA GLN A 143 18.91 -5.45 13.40
C GLN A 143 17.82 -6.39 13.91
N THR A 144 17.23 -6.07 15.05
CA THR A 144 16.04 -6.75 15.54
C THR A 144 14.83 -6.23 14.79
N ILE A 145 14.05 -7.13 14.20
CA ILE A 145 12.80 -6.77 13.54
C ILE A 145 11.68 -6.83 14.56
N THR A 146 11.17 -5.67 14.96
CA THR A 146 10.16 -5.54 16.01
C THR A 146 8.85 -6.20 15.58
N PRO A 147 8.22 -7.05 16.42
CA PRO A 147 6.86 -7.51 16.17
C PRO A 147 5.90 -6.31 16.16
N MET A 148 4.94 -6.34 15.26
CA MET A 148 3.88 -5.34 15.17
C MET A 148 2.51 -6.00 15.38
N ASP A 149 1.63 -5.29 16.05
CA ASP A 149 0.23 -5.64 16.14
C ASP A 149 -0.54 -4.99 14.99
N LEU A 150 -1.65 -5.63 14.59
CA LEU A 150 -2.51 -5.02 13.59
C LEU A 150 -3.27 -3.85 14.19
N PRO A 151 -3.41 -2.75 13.46
CA PRO A 151 -4.31 -1.69 13.85
C PRO A 151 -5.71 -2.24 14.14
N SER A 152 -6.37 -1.77 15.18
CA SER A 152 -7.75 -2.14 15.45
C SER A 152 -8.70 -1.59 14.37
N ARG A 153 -9.92 -2.10 14.29
CA ARG A 153 -10.92 -1.56 13.35
C ARG A 153 -11.28 -0.12 13.71
N GLU A 154 -11.27 0.19 15.00
CA GLU A 154 -11.50 1.52 15.53
C GLU A 154 -10.41 2.50 15.09
N GLN A 155 -9.14 2.12 15.22
CA GLN A 155 -8.01 2.92 14.75
C GLN A 155 -8.07 3.19 13.24
N VAL A 156 -8.41 2.19 12.44
CA VAL A 156 -8.61 2.36 10.99
C VAL A 156 -9.77 3.32 10.70
N LYS A 157 -10.89 3.19 11.43
CA LYS A 157 -12.05 4.08 11.29
C LYS A 157 -11.69 5.53 11.65
N GLU A 158 -11.01 5.73 12.77
CA GLU A 158 -10.54 7.06 13.21
C GLU A 158 -9.63 7.68 12.15
N ARG A 159 -8.67 6.92 11.63
CA ARG A 159 -7.77 7.41 10.57
C ARG A 159 -8.52 7.81 9.30
N ARG A 160 -9.51 7.03 8.86
CA ARG A 160 -10.36 7.39 7.72
C ARG A 160 -11.12 8.70 7.95
N ILE A 161 -11.66 8.89 9.15
CA ILE A 161 -12.34 10.13 9.53
C ILE A 161 -11.37 11.31 9.46
N ASP A 162 -10.15 11.17 10.00
CA ASP A 162 -9.16 12.24 9.98
C ASP A 162 -8.68 12.57 8.56
N GLN A 163 -8.47 11.56 7.72
CA GLN A 163 -8.13 11.75 6.30
C GLN A 163 -9.26 12.46 5.55
N PHE A 164 -10.51 12.10 5.83
CA PHE A 164 -11.67 12.77 5.24
C PHE A 164 -11.76 14.24 5.69
N LYS A 165 -11.59 14.51 6.98
CA LYS A 165 -11.53 15.91 7.49
C LYS A 165 -10.42 16.69 6.80
N ALA A 166 -9.21 16.14 6.73
CA ALA A 166 -8.09 16.79 6.04
C ALA A 166 -8.36 17.05 4.56
N SER A 167 -9.12 16.16 3.89
CA SER A 167 -9.54 16.38 2.50
C SER A 167 -10.53 17.53 2.35
N ILE A 168 -11.44 17.70 3.33
CA ILE A 168 -12.36 18.84 3.39
C ILE A 168 -11.57 20.13 3.63
N ASP A 169 -10.67 20.15 4.61
CA ASP A 169 -9.85 21.32 4.90
C ASP A 169 -9.07 21.76 3.67
N LYS A 170 -8.45 20.82 2.97
CA LYS A 170 -7.74 21.07 1.71
C LYS A 170 -8.66 21.60 0.60
N ALA A 171 -9.89 21.11 0.51
CA ALA A 171 -10.86 21.62 -0.45
C ALA A 171 -11.30 23.06 -0.11
N LEU A 172 -11.48 23.35 1.17
CA LEU A 172 -11.85 24.70 1.66
C LEU A 172 -10.72 25.74 1.43
N GLU A 173 -9.47 25.31 1.37
CA GLU A 173 -8.33 26.20 1.04
C GLU A 173 -8.28 26.56 -0.45
N GLN A 174 -9.00 25.84 -1.32
CA GLN A 174 -9.06 26.15 -2.75
C GLN A 174 -9.99 27.34 -2.97
N SER A 175 -9.55 28.33 -3.75
CA SER A 175 -10.23 29.60 -3.96
C SER A 175 -11.53 29.52 -4.79
N ASP A 176 -11.79 28.40 -5.43
CA ASP A 176 -12.99 28.20 -6.25
C ASP A 176 -13.76 26.93 -5.81
N LEU A 177 -14.74 27.14 -4.96
CA LEU A 177 -15.66 26.09 -4.48
C LEU A 177 -16.99 26.09 -5.25
N SER A 178 -17.17 26.98 -6.25
CA SER A 178 -18.44 27.15 -6.97
C SER A 178 -18.88 25.83 -7.62
N ILE A 179 -17.96 25.10 -8.27
CA ILE A 179 -18.24 23.80 -8.91
C ILE A 179 -18.80 22.78 -7.90
N TYR A 180 -18.27 22.77 -6.68
CA TYR A 180 -18.75 21.83 -5.64
C TYR A 180 -20.10 22.25 -5.09
N SER A 181 -20.36 23.55 -4.95
CA SER A 181 -21.67 24.07 -4.55
C SER A 181 -22.75 23.71 -5.57
N ASP A 182 -22.45 23.91 -6.85
CA ASP A 182 -23.38 23.60 -7.96
C ASP A 182 -23.68 22.09 -8.00
N LEU A 183 -22.66 21.22 -7.83
CA LEU A 183 -22.84 19.78 -7.77
C LEU A 183 -23.68 19.32 -6.56
N VAL A 184 -23.48 19.93 -5.41
CA VAL A 184 -24.29 19.63 -4.21
C VAL A 184 -25.74 20.05 -4.42
N GLU A 185 -25.99 21.23 -5.00
CA GLU A 185 -27.35 21.68 -5.34
C GLU A 185 -28.03 20.77 -6.37
N GLU A 186 -27.30 20.31 -7.39
CA GLU A 186 -27.80 19.37 -8.39
C GLU A 186 -28.21 18.05 -7.72
N VAL A 187 -27.34 17.43 -6.89
CA VAL A 187 -27.64 16.19 -6.17
C VAL A 187 -28.80 16.32 -5.21
N VAL A 188 -28.89 17.45 -4.49
CA VAL A 188 -29.99 17.74 -3.56
C VAL A 188 -31.32 17.86 -4.33
N THR A 189 -31.29 18.51 -5.49
CA THR A 189 -32.48 18.74 -6.33
C THR A 189 -32.93 17.46 -7.04
N GLU A 190 -31.99 16.70 -7.64
CA GLU A 190 -32.31 15.49 -8.39
C GLU A 190 -32.77 14.32 -7.51
N ARG A 191 -32.24 14.22 -6.31
CA ARG A 191 -32.53 13.08 -5.41
C ARG A 191 -33.49 13.37 -4.29
N GLU A 192 -34.06 14.58 -4.23
CA GLU A 192 -34.92 15.04 -3.11
C GLU A 192 -34.29 14.74 -1.72
N VAL A 193 -32.96 14.78 -1.64
CA VAL A 193 -32.21 14.46 -0.42
C VAL A 193 -31.98 15.74 0.35
N ALA A 194 -32.27 15.72 1.65
CA ALA A 194 -31.98 16.88 2.49
C ALA A 194 -30.45 17.17 2.48
N PRO A 195 -30.02 18.44 2.45
CA PRO A 195 -28.60 18.83 2.32
C PRO A 195 -27.66 18.18 3.34
N ASP A 196 -28.15 17.92 4.55
CA ASP A 196 -27.44 17.20 5.61
C ASP A 196 -27.17 15.72 5.28
N LYS A 197 -28.04 15.10 4.47
CA LYS A 197 -27.83 13.71 3.99
C LYS A 197 -26.93 13.64 2.78
N ALA A 198 -26.97 14.63 1.89
CA ALA A 198 -26.07 14.68 0.73
C ALA A 198 -24.59 14.88 1.14
N ALA A 199 -24.35 15.59 2.24
CA ALA A 199 -23.02 15.76 2.81
C ALA A 199 -22.48 14.50 3.52
N ASN A 200 -23.33 13.48 3.75
CA ASN A 200 -22.97 12.23 4.44
C ASN A 200 -22.87 11.03 3.50
N ALA A 201 -23.01 11.20 2.20
CA ALA A 201 -22.89 10.18 1.17
C ALA A 201 -21.53 10.21 0.47
#